data_fe2a4da1b19dc2131ba65a3d06b7f746
#
_entry.id   fe2a4da1b19dc2131ba65a3d06b7f746
#
_cell.length_a   1.000
_cell.length_b   1.000
_cell.length_c   1.000
_cell.angle_alpha   90.00
_cell.angle_beta   90.00
_cell.angle_gamma   90.00
#
_symmetry.space_group_name_H-M   'P 1'
#
loop_
_entity.id
_entity.type
_entity.pdbx_description
1 polymer ?
#
loop_
_entity_poly.entity_id
_entity_poly.type
_entity_poly.pdbx_seq_one_letter_code
_entity_poly.pdbx_strand_id
1 'polypeptide(L)'
;MSVNLTKLLTTLFLSIACLTSFQAIARCDSPQHRQFDFWVGEWQVSNKQNSDVSQSKISLINNGCGILEEYTTTTGYQGKSLNIYDATTLQWHQTWIDNGGTLLQLDGKFEQGKMTLSGVTHDSNGKEVLNKIMWTPNADGTVRQQWLVSNDQGKKWQSIFDGMYKKVAN
;
A
#
# COMPACT_ATOMS: atom_id res chain seq x y z
N MET A 1 -45.44 -20.17 75.42
CA MET A 1 -44.09 -19.77 75.02
C MET A 1 -43.99 -19.95 73.49
N SER A 2 -44.05 -18.82 72.80
CA SER A 2 -44.06 -18.77 71.32
C SER A 2 -42.65 -18.39 70.85
N VAL A 3 -42.03 -19.26 70.06
CA VAL A 3 -40.74 -18.97 69.44
C VAL A 3 -40.98 -18.53 67.98
N ASN A 4 -40.77 -17.28 67.72
CA ASN A 4 -40.83 -16.68 66.39
C ASN A 4 -39.54 -17.03 65.64
N LEU A 5 -39.68 -17.83 64.57
CA LEU A 5 -38.59 -18.17 63.66
C LEU A 5 -38.58 -17.16 62.49
N THR A 6 -37.76 -16.16 62.61
CA THR A 6 -37.53 -15.19 61.57
C THR A 6 -36.75 -15.82 60.43
N LYS A 7 -37.40 -16.01 59.27
CA LYS A 7 -36.75 -16.50 58.03
C LYS A 7 -35.91 -15.36 57.45
N LEU A 8 -34.60 -15.53 57.48
CA LEU A 8 -33.62 -14.67 56.81
C LEU A 8 -33.55 -15.13 55.35
N LEU A 9 -34.21 -14.41 54.45
CA LEU A 9 -34.06 -14.58 52.99
C LEU A 9 -32.83 -13.80 52.55
N THR A 10 -31.73 -14.52 52.36
CA THR A 10 -30.53 -13.99 51.66
C THR A 10 -30.75 -14.06 50.15
N THR A 11 -31.10 -12.98 49.54
CA THR A 11 -31.16 -12.83 48.08
C THR A 11 -29.75 -12.68 47.54
N LEU A 12 -29.24 -13.75 46.93
CA LEU A 12 -27.94 -13.77 46.24
C LEU A 12 -28.16 -13.09 44.87
N PHE A 13 -27.77 -11.84 44.72
CA PHE A 13 -27.68 -11.16 43.41
C PHE A 13 -26.47 -11.70 42.63
N LEU A 14 -26.72 -12.61 41.70
CA LEU A 14 -25.72 -13.08 40.76
C LEU A 14 -25.57 -12.03 39.67
N SER A 15 -24.60 -11.11 39.82
CA SER A 15 -24.25 -10.13 38.80
C SER A 15 -23.54 -10.84 37.67
N ILE A 16 -24.25 -11.15 36.59
CA ILE A 16 -23.66 -11.60 35.32
C ILE A 16 -22.98 -10.39 34.69
N ALA A 17 -21.67 -10.24 34.92
CA ALA A 17 -20.84 -9.32 34.17
C ALA A 17 -20.71 -9.84 32.74
N CYS A 18 -21.51 -9.28 31.85
CA CYS A 18 -21.38 -9.53 30.40
C CYS A 18 -20.05 -8.91 29.92
N LEU A 19 -19.00 -9.73 29.89
CA LEU A 19 -17.72 -9.34 29.28
C LEU A 19 -17.95 -9.27 27.77
N THR A 20 -18.36 -8.09 27.30
CA THR A 20 -18.29 -7.78 25.87
C THR A 20 -16.82 -7.71 25.48
N SER A 21 -16.31 -8.80 24.93
CA SER A 21 -15.01 -8.80 24.27
C SER A 21 -15.09 -7.84 23.07
N PHE A 22 -14.63 -6.60 23.24
CA PHE A 22 -14.33 -5.73 22.12
C PHE A 22 -13.18 -6.40 21.36
N GLN A 23 -13.50 -7.12 20.30
CA GLN A 23 -12.49 -7.48 19.32
C GLN A 23 -11.97 -6.15 18.76
N ALA A 24 -10.76 -5.78 19.13
CA ALA A 24 -10.03 -4.72 18.49
C ALA A 24 -9.81 -5.17 17.05
N ILE A 25 -10.63 -4.68 16.12
CA ILE A 25 -10.35 -4.80 14.69
C ILE A 25 -9.03 -4.07 14.51
N ALA A 26 -8.01 -4.80 14.09
CA ALA A 26 -6.70 -4.22 13.80
C ALA A 26 -6.93 -3.10 12.76
N ARG A 27 -6.88 -1.86 13.22
CA ARG A 27 -6.97 -0.69 12.35
C ARG A 27 -5.59 -0.44 11.80
N CYS A 28 -5.51 -0.37 10.46
CA CYS A 28 -4.28 0.00 9.77
C CYS A 28 -4.10 1.53 9.79
N ASP A 29 -4.09 2.11 10.99
CA ASP A 29 -4.02 3.55 11.26
C ASP A 29 -2.69 3.99 11.89
N SER A 30 -1.76 3.06 12.10
CA SER A 30 -0.42 3.41 12.58
C SER A 30 0.32 4.30 11.56
N PRO A 31 1.26 5.14 12.03
CA PRO A 31 2.04 6.00 11.14
C PRO A 31 2.66 5.25 9.95
N GLN A 32 3.04 3.99 10.13
CA GLN A 32 3.64 3.17 9.09
C GLN A 32 2.65 2.86 7.95
N HIS A 33 1.38 2.57 8.30
CA HIS A 33 0.33 2.33 7.29
C HIS A 33 -0.05 3.58 6.51
N ARG A 34 0.30 4.79 7.00
CA ARG A 34 -0.01 6.07 6.35
C ARG A 34 1.13 6.64 5.52
N GLN A 35 2.30 5.97 5.52
CA GLN A 35 3.50 6.46 4.84
C GLN A 35 3.37 6.59 3.32
N PHE A 36 2.42 5.90 2.70
CA PHE A 36 2.18 5.95 1.24
C PHE A 36 0.92 6.74 0.87
N ASP A 37 0.22 7.34 1.84
CA ASP A 37 -1.01 8.11 1.63
C ASP A 37 -0.80 9.36 0.75
N PHE A 38 0.43 9.87 0.67
CA PHE A 38 0.76 10.98 -0.22
C PHE A 38 0.47 10.68 -1.70
N TRP A 39 0.39 9.40 -2.07
CA TRP A 39 0.12 8.94 -3.43
C TRP A 39 -1.37 8.73 -3.70
N VAL A 40 -2.23 8.71 -2.67
CA VAL A 40 -3.68 8.55 -2.84
C VAL A 40 -4.30 9.72 -3.59
N GLY A 41 -5.11 9.43 -4.62
CA GLY A 41 -5.79 10.44 -5.42
C GLY A 41 -5.97 10.04 -6.88
N GLU A 42 -6.49 10.97 -7.68
CA GLU A 42 -6.60 10.84 -9.14
C GLU A 42 -5.53 11.70 -9.81
N TRP A 43 -4.80 11.11 -10.75
CA TRP A 43 -3.59 11.67 -11.29
C TRP A 43 -3.55 11.63 -12.80
N GLN A 44 -3.10 12.71 -13.40
CA GLN A 44 -2.54 12.72 -14.73
C GLN A 44 -1.04 12.47 -14.63
N VAL A 45 -0.53 11.50 -15.39
CA VAL A 45 0.87 11.07 -15.33
C VAL A 45 1.54 11.38 -16.66
N SER A 46 2.55 12.24 -16.64
CA SER A 46 3.42 12.50 -17.77
C SER A 46 4.72 11.73 -17.62
N ASN A 47 5.12 10.96 -18.64
CA ASN A 47 6.37 10.22 -18.65
C ASN A 47 7.44 11.03 -19.40
N LYS A 48 8.60 11.23 -18.78
CA LYS A 48 9.71 11.98 -19.40
C LYS A 48 10.35 11.26 -20.60
N GLN A 49 10.12 9.95 -20.74
CA GLN A 49 10.73 9.13 -21.78
C GLN A 49 9.90 9.08 -23.06
N ASN A 50 8.64 9.44 -22.97
CA ASN A 50 7.73 9.57 -24.10
C ASN A 50 6.76 10.72 -23.86
N SER A 51 6.04 11.17 -24.88
CA SER A 51 5.04 12.23 -24.76
C SER A 51 3.67 11.74 -24.28
N ASP A 52 3.55 10.48 -23.83
CA ASP A 52 2.28 9.90 -23.42
C ASP A 52 1.81 10.49 -22.10
N VAL A 53 0.52 10.77 -22.07
CA VAL A 53 -0.20 11.15 -20.86
C VAL A 53 -1.07 9.99 -20.43
N SER A 54 -0.84 9.53 -19.23
CA SER A 54 -1.57 8.42 -18.63
C SER A 54 -2.46 8.91 -17.50
N GLN A 55 -3.38 8.08 -17.06
CA GLN A 55 -4.20 8.30 -15.88
C GLN A 55 -3.90 7.24 -14.84
N SER A 56 -3.83 7.64 -13.59
CA SER A 56 -3.68 6.72 -12.47
C SER A 56 -4.63 7.12 -11.35
N LYS A 57 -5.45 6.17 -10.90
CA LYS A 57 -6.33 6.33 -9.76
C LYS A 57 -5.81 5.48 -8.62
N ILE A 58 -5.50 6.11 -7.52
CA ILE A 58 -4.98 5.46 -6.32
C ILE A 58 -5.99 5.61 -5.18
N SER A 59 -6.49 4.50 -4.66
CA SER A 59 -7.56 4.45 -3.67
C SER A 59 -7.15 3.65 -2.44
N LEU A 60 -7.57 4.10 -1.26
CA LEU A 60 -7.53 3.28 -0.05
C LEU A 60 -8.57 2.17 -0.14
N ILE A 61 -8.18 0.95 0.18
CA ILE A 61 -9.03 -0.24 0.23
C ILE A 61 -8.93 -0.93 1.59
N ASN A 62 -9.81 -1.88 1.86
CA ASN A 62 -9.81 -2.71 3.08
C ASN A 62 -9.73 -1.86 4.36
N ASN A 63 -10.61 -0.84 4.47
CA ASN A 63 -10.64 0.09 5.61
C ASN A 63 -9.30 0.82 5.84
N GLY A 64 -8.58 1.13 4.78
CA GLY A 64 -7.30 1.83 4.84
C GLY A 64 -6.07 0.93 5.05
N CYS A 65 -6.23 -0.39 5.04
CA CYS A 65 -5.10 -1.32 5.18
C CYS A 65 -4.31 -1.51 3.88
N GLY A 66 -4.92 -1.27 2.74
CA GLY A 66 -4.28 -1.40 1.44
C GLY A 66 -4.50 -0.19 0.55
N ILE A 67 -3.69 -0.09 -0.49
CA ILE A 67 -3.79 0.90 -1.54
C ILE A 67 -3.90 0.16 -2.87
N LEU A 68 -4.93 0.48 -3.65
CA LEU A 68 -5.12 0.00 -5.02
C LEU A 68 -4.74 1.12 -5.99
N GLU A 69 -3.86 0.83 -6.92
CA GLU A 69 -3.64 1.64 -8.11
C GLU A 69 -4.34 1.03 -9.32
N GLU A 70 -4.97 1.88 -10.12
CA GLU A 70 -5.52 1.56 -11.43
C GLU A 70 -4.89 2.51 -12.45
N TYR A 71 -3.99 1.99 -13.29
CA TYR A 71 -3.21 2.77 -14.25
C TYR A 71 -3.67 2.47 -15.68
N THR A 72 -3.86 3.52 -16.49
CA THR A 72 -4.26 3.39 -17.90
C THR A 72 -3.55 4.41 -18.77
N THR A 73 -3.20 4.00 -20.00
CA THR A 73 -2.64 4.88 -21.02
C THR A 73 -3.65 5.12 -22.15
N THR A 74 -3.44 6.15 -22.92
CA THR A 74 -4.24 6.41 -24.14
C THR A 74 -4.03 5.35 -25.24
N THR A 75 -2.95 4.59 -25.18
CA THR A 75 -2.62 3.50 -26.12
C THR A 75 -3.21 2.15 -25.75
N GLY A 76 -3.98 2.08 -24.63
CA GLY A 76 -4.63 0.85 -24.16
C GLY A 76 -3.77 -0.03 -23.25
N TYR A 77 -2.54 0.37 -22.90
CA TYR A 77 -1.80 -0.29 -21.81
C TYR A 77 -2.48 0.03 -20.48
N GLN A 78 -2.65 -0.98 -19.67
CA GLN A 78 -3.27 -0.84 -18.35
C GLN A 78 -2.69 -1.86 -17.37
N GLY A 79 -2.64 -1.44 -16.11
CA GLY A 79 -2.19 -2.30 -15.03
C GLY A 79 -2.80 -1.87 -13.69
N LYS A 80 -2.63 -2.74 -12.72
CA LYS A 80 -3.06 -2.49 -11.34
C LYS A 80 -1.99 -2.91 -10.37
N SER A 81 -1.88 -2.18 -9.27
CA SER A 81 -1.06 -2.61 -8.14
C SER A 81 -1.86 -2.67 -6.85
N LEU A 82 -1.56 -3.68 -6.04
CA LEU A 82 -1.98 -3.78 -4.65
C LEU A 82 -0.77 -3.49 -3.77
N ASN A 83 -0.96 -2.55 -2.85
CA ASN A 83 0.10 -2.11 -1.95
C ASN A 83 -0.37 -2.24 -0.51
N ILE A 84 0.48 -2.76 0.35
CA ILE A 84 0.18 -2.96 1.77
C ILE A 84 1.43 -2.79 2.62
N TYR A 85 1.27 -2.24 3.82
CA TYR A 85 2.30 -2.36 4.84
C TYR A 85 2.15 -3.70 5.57
N ASP A 86 3.13 -4.58 5.42
CA ASP A 86 3.17 -5.85 6.15
C ASP A 86 3.79 -5.62 7.53
N ALA A 87 2.94 -5.69 8.55
CA ALA A 87 3.36 -5.54 9.94
C ALA A 87 4.25 -6.68 10.45
N THR A 88 4.30 -7.82 9.75
CA THR A 88 5.15 -8.96 10.11
C THR A 88 6.59 -8.73 9.68
N THR A 89 6.78 -8.26 8.44
CA THR A 89 8.10 -7.97 7.88
C THR A 89 8.55 -6.54 8.11
N LEU A 90 7.64 -5.66 8.58
CA LEU A 90 7.85 -4.23 8.76
C LEU A 90 8.26 -3.53 7.46
N GLN A 91 7.64 -3.95 6.36
CA GLN A 91 7.91 -3.44 5.02
C GLN A 91 6.62 -3.13 4.27
N TRP A 92 6.71 -2.23 3.31
CA TRP A 92 5.71 -2.08 2.27
C TRP A 92 5.92 -3.14 1.21
N HIS A 93 4.83 -3.78 0.79
CA HIS A 93 4.78 -4.72 -0.34
C HIS A 93 3.94 -4.13 -1.46
N GLN A 94 4.38 -4.32 -2.70
CA GLN A 94 3.60 -4.05 -3.91
C GLN A 94 3.57 -5.30 -4.79
N THR A 95 2.38 -5.66 -5.24
CA THR A 95 2.19 -6.56 -6.38
C THR A 95 1.59 -5.77 -7.52
N TRP A 96 2.28 -5.69 -8.65
CA TRP A 96 1.82 -5.11 -9.90
C TRP A 96 1.53 -6.20 -10.93
N ILE A 97 0.42 -6.03 -11.66
CA ILE A 97 0.06 -6.83 -12.84
C ILE A 97 -0.40 -5.91 -13.96
N ASP A 98 -0.18 -6.31 -15.22
CA ASP A 98 -0.65 -5.54 -16.38
C ASP A 98 -1.20 -6.43 -17.48
N ASN A 99 -1.81 -5.79 -18.50
CA ASN A 99 -2.36 -6.48 -19.65
C ASN A 99 -1.31 -6.99 -20.66
N GLY A 100 -0.03 -6.76 -20.41
CA GLY A 100 1.11 -7.40 -21.08
C GLY A 100 1.50 -8.73 -20.45
N GLY A 101 0.86 -9.11 -19.32
CA GLY A 101 1.17 -10.34 -18.58
C GLY A 101 2.35 -10.20 -17.62
N THR A 102 2.74 -8.97 -17.27
CA THR A 102 3.79 -8.73 -16.28
C THR A 102 3.30 -9.02 -14.87
N LEU A 103 4.10 -9.72 -14.09
CA LEU A 103 4.00 -9.78 -12.62
C LEU A 103 5.27 -9.17 -12.03
N LEU A 104 5.11 -8.13 -11.22
CA LEU A 104 6.21 -7.51 -10.48
C LEU A 104 5.85 -7.47 -8.99
N GLN A 105 6.72 -8.02 -8.16
CA GLN A 105 6.58 -8.02 -6.72
C GLN A 105 7.78 -7.27 -6.12
N LEU A 106 7.49 -6.32 -5.25
CA LEU A 106 8.48 -5.42 -4.68
C LEU A 106 8.24 -5.27 -3.18
N ASP A 107 9.32 -5.20 -2.42
CA ASP A 107 9.31 -4.93 -1.00
C ASP A 107 10.24 -3.76 -0.67
N GLY A 108 9.93 -3.02 0.42
CA GLY A 108 10.77 -1.94 0.84
C GLY A 108 10.16 -1.02 1.89
N LYS A 109 10.62 0.23 1.93
CA LYS A 109 10.29 1.15 3.02
C LYS A 109 10.16 2.59 2.55
N PHE A 110 9.48 3.37 3.38
CA PHE A 110 9.50 4.83 3.29
C PHE A 110 10.67 5.37 4.10
N GLU A 111 11.68 5.87 3.43
CA GLU A 111 12.88 6.40 4.05
C GLU A 111 13.35 7.66 3.32
N GLN A 112 13.93 8.60 4.05
CA GLN A 112 14.46 9.85 3.48
C GLN A 112 13.44 10.61 2.62
N GLY A 113 12.17 10.61 3.04
CA GLY A 113 11.11 11.36 2.37
C GLY A 113 10.56 10.73 1.08
N LYS A 114 10.88 9.47 0.79
CA LYS A 114 10.40 8.73 -0.39
C LYS A 114 10.08 7.28 -0.07
N MET A 115 9.12 6.72 -0.77
CA MET A 115 8.89 5.27 -0.79
C MET A 115 9.85 4.64 -1.78
N THR A 116 10.57 3.61 -1.34
CA THR A 116 11.48 2.84 -2.21
C THR A 116 11.20 1.37 -2.07
N LEU A 117 10.78 0.73 -3.16
CA LEU A 117 10.52 -0.69 -3.22
C LEU A 117 11.44 -1.35 -4.24
N SER A 118 11.89 -2.58 -3.96
CA SER A 118 12.81 -3.33 -4.81
C SER A 118 12.38 -4.79 -4.91
N GLY A 119 12.71 -5.44 -6.02
CA GLY A 119 12.43 -6.85 -6.23
C GLY A 119 13.23 -7.42 -7.39
N VAL A 120 13.10 -8.71 -7.62
CA VAL A 120 13.79 -9.43 -8.69
C VAL A 120 12.76 -10.00 -9.65
N THR A 121 12.99 -9.80 -10.93
CA THR A 121 12.32 -10.50 -12.02
C THR A 121 13.35 -11.28 -12.86
N HIS A 122 12.88 -12.00 -13.86
CA HIS A 122 13.76 -12.70 -14.81
C HIS A 122 13.44 -12.27 -16.24
N ASP A 123 14.47 -12.11 -17.05
CA ASP A 123 14.30 -11.87 -18.47
C ASP A 123 13.88 -13.17 -19.22
N SER A 124 13.68 -13.10 -20.54
CA SER A 124 13.29 -14.24 -21.37
C SER A 124 14.31 -15.39 -21.39
N ASN A 125 15.54 -15.14 -20.95
CA ASN A 125 16.61 -16.13 -20.85
C ASN A 125 16.77 -16.68 -19.43
N GLY A 126 15.88 -16.27 -18.49
CA GLY A 126 15.94 -16.67 -17.09
C GLY A 126 16.98 -15.92 -16.27
N LYS A 127 17.59 -14.86 -16.79
CA LYS A 127 18.56 -14.05 -16.08
C LYS A 127 17.87 -13.08 -15.13
N GLU A 128 18.38 -12.94 -13.92
CA GLU A 128 17.87 -11.98 -12.93
C GLU A 128 17.97 -10.54 -13.42
N VAL A 129 16.89 -9.81 -13.21
CA VAL A 129 16.75 -8.37 -13.41
C VAL A 129 16.34 -7.75 -12.08
N LEU A 130 17.20 -6.92 -11.52
CA LEU A 130 16.86 -6.17 -10.33
C LEU A 130 15.96 -5.00 -10.69
N ASN A 131 14.89 -4.84 -9.94
CA ASN A 131 13.95 -3.73 -10.07
C ASN A 131 14.01 -2.84 -8.84
N LYS A 132 13.90 -1.52 -9.04
CA LYS A 132 13.78 -0.53 -7.98
C LYS A 132 12.83 0.57 -8.42
N ILE A 133 11.78 0.78 -7.64
CA ILE A 133 10.83 1.87 -7.88
C ILE A 133 10.86 2.81 -6.68
N MET A 134 10.87 4.12 -6.97
CA MET A 134 10.88 5.18 -5.99
C MET A 134 9.74 6.14 -6.26
N TRP A 135 8.95 6.47 -5.23
CA TRP A 135 7.93 7.52 -5.26
C TRP A 135 8.36 8.64 -4.33
N THR A 136 8.55 9.82 -4.90
CA THR A 136 8.98 11.01 -4.17
C THR A 136 7.88 12.05 -4.20
N PRO A 137 7.24 12.37 -3.06
CA PRO A 137 6.32 13.50 -2.97
C PRO A 137 7.11 14.82 -3.08
N ASN A 138 6.64 15.75 -3.91
CA ASN A 138 7.24 17.05 -4.06
C ASN A 138 6.47 18.12 -3.27
N ALA A 139 7.11 19.23 -2.96
CA ALA A 139 6.51 20.33 -2.20
C ALA A 139 5.30 20.98 -2.90
N ASP A 140 5.20 20.87 -4.22
CA ASP A 140 4.09 21.38 -5.04
C ASP A 140 2.90 20.42 -5.12
N GLY A 141 2.91 19.32 -4.36
CA GLY A 141 1.87 18.31 -4.32
C GLY A 141 1.93 17.31 -5.47
N THR A 142 2.89 17.37 -6.36
CA THR A 142 3.14 16.33 -7.36
C THR A 142 3.90 15.15 -6.75
N VAL A 143 3.85 13.98 -7.40
CA VAL A 143 4.67 12.83 -7.03
C VAL A 143 5.48 12.37 -8.22
N ARG A 144 6.78 12.19 -8.04
CA ARG A 144 7.65 11.60 -9.07
C ARG A 144 7.82 10.12 -8.79
N GLN A 145 7.51 9.29 -9.78
CA GLN A 145 7.80 7.86 -9.76
C GLN A 145 8.92 7.55 -10.75
N GLN A 146 9.96 6.87 -10.27
CA GLN A 146 11.06 6.40 -11.10
C GLN A 146 11.19 4.89 -10.98
N TRP A 147 11.20 4.19 -12.11
CA TRP A 147 11.49 2.77 -12.14
C TRP A 147 12.84 2.53 -12.83
N LEU A 148 13.74 1.93 -12.07
CA LEU A 148 15.08 1.58 -12.50
C LEU A 148 15.23 0.06 -12.55
N VAL A 149 15.95 -0.42 -13.56
CA VAL A 149 16.32 -1.83 -13.68
C VAL A 149 17.83 -2.00 -13.79
N SER A 150 18.33 -3.14 -13.32
CA SER A 150 19.73 -3.53 -13.46
C SER A 150 19.84 -4.97 -13.90
N ASN A 151 20.63 -5.21 -14.94
CA ASN A 151 20.95 -6.53 -15.50
C ASN A 151 22.37 -7.02 -15.11
N ASP A 152 23.05 -6.28 -14.23
CA ASP A 152 24.45 -6.53 -13.85
C ASP A 152 24.65 -6.51 -12.32
N GLN A 153 23.63 -7.01 -11.60
CA GLN A 153 23.67 -7.15 -10.13
C GLN A 153 23.80 -5.80 -9.41
N GLY A 154 23.16 -4.75 -9.95
CA GLY A 154 23.12 -3.44 -9.32
C GLY A 154 24.32 -2.54 -9.61
N LYS A 155 25.25 -2.93 -10.46
CA LYS A 155 26.42 -2.10 -10.82
C LYS A 155 26.03 -0.91 -11.68
N LYS A 156 25.05 -1.10 -12.58
CA LYS A 156 24.49 -0.04 -13.42
C LYS A 156 22.96 -0.13 -13.37
N TRP A 157 22.32 1.04 -13.36
CA TRP A 157 20.87 1.18 -13.33
C TRP A 157 20.40 1.96 -14.55
N GLN A 158 19.38 1.45 -15.23
CA GLN A 158 18.73 2.10 -16.35
C GLN A 158 17.32 2.51 -15.92
N SER A 159 16.94 3.75 -16.19
CA SER A 159 15.57 4.20 -16.01
C SER A 159 14.71 3.70 -17.16
N ILE A 160 13.65 2.97 -16.84
CA ILE A 160 12.65 2.49 -17.81
C ILE A 160 11.31 3.21 -17.66
N PHE A 161 11.14 3.96 -16.57
CA PHE A 161 9.99 4.85 -16.36
C PHE A 161 10.41 6.02 -15.46
N ASP A 162 10.02 7.24 -15.83
CA ASP A 162 10.19 8.48 -15.04
C ASP A 162 8.92 9.32 -15.20
N GLY A 163 7.93 8.99 -14.36
CA GLY A 163 6.60 9.60 -14.40
C GLY A 163 6.44 10.71 -13.37
N MET A 164 5.82 11.81 -13.80
CA MET A 164 5.36 12.88 -12.91
C MET A 164 3.86 12.82 -12.78
N TYR A 165 3.39 12.52 -11.58
CA TYR A 165 1.99 12.47 -11.18
C TYR A 165 1.54 13.87 -10.76
N LYS A 166 0.59 14.45 -11.47
CA LYS A 166 -0.06 15.71 -11.14
C LYS A 166 -1.53 15.47 -10.86
N LYS A 167 -2.03 15.94 -9.73
CA LYS A 167 -3.44 15.75 -9.35
C LYS A 167 -4.37 16.33 -10.41
N VAL A 168 -5.40 15.58 -10.75
CA VAL A 168 -6.52 16.08 -11.54
C VAL A 168 -7.25 17.11 -10.67
N ALA A 169 -7.47 18.32 -11.21
CA ALA A 169 -8.27 19.32 -10.52
C ALA A 169 -9.74 18.85 -10.49
N ASN A 170 -10.36 18.88 -9.31
CA ASN A 170 -11.78 18.66 -9.15
C ASN A 170 -12.58 19.83 -9.69
#